data_128d394ac201ceb3e20121a5e3fafa16
#
_entry.id   128d394ac201ceb3e20121a5e3fafa16
#
_cell.length_a   1.000
_cell.length_b   1.000
_cell.length_c   1.000
_cell.angle_alpha   90.00
_cell.angle_beta   90.00
_cell.angle_gamma   90.00
#
_symmetry.space_group_name_H-M   'P 1'
#
loop_
_entity.id
_entity.type
_entity.pdbx_description
1 polymer ?
#
loop_
_entity_poly.entity_id
_entity_poly.type
_entity_poly.pdbx_seq_one_letter_code
_entity_poly.pdbx_strand_id
1 'polypeptide(L)'
;MPTVSIVVPVYKAEKTLDACVESILAQTFSDFELLLIDDASPDRCPQMCDAWAEKDPRIHALHPAKTGPGPSGARNAGLDAAAAPWITMVDSDDTVAPDLLETLLAGAERTGAELVLCNCCPVTEDGARHPLPENERFTEETLLGVEAFWDAFGTPWINQFTGTAHRLYAARLFAHARYPLGVLHEDYYLLPDLIAGCTRIACLPYTGYYVLRHAGSITDGARHEVRLAMTRGDIHRAEYFLANGWYDRAEGALTDAALFLHSNKHAYDLTKPGHRAEFAETKRELCRVYDALAAQKGAASLKLRAAALHIGLPVFAGYLKARR
;
A
#
# COMPACT_ATOMS: atom_id res chain seq x y z
N MET A 1 22.17 -14.21 -11.38
CA MET A 1 21.16 -13.61 -10.47
C MET A 1 20.04 -13.11 -11.35
N PRO A 2 18.78 -13.31 -10.97
CA PRO A 2 17.65 -12.81 -11.76
C PRO A 2 17.64 -11.26 -11.80
N THR A 3 16.97 -10.70 -12.80
CA THR A 3 16.77 -9.26 -12.92
C THR A 3 15.60 -8.76 -12.06
N VAL A 4 14.55 -9.57 -11.89
CA VAL A 4 13.36 -9.23 -11.10
C VAL A 4 13.04 -10.35 -10.11
N SER A 5 12.80 -10.01 -8.84
CA SER A 5 12.17 -10.88 -7.85
C SER A 5 10.68 -10.55 -7.78
N ILE A 6 9.84 -11.54 -8.05
CA ILE A 6 8.38 -11.42 -7.94
C ILE A 6 7.96 -12.05 -6.63
N VAL A 7 7.40 -11.27 -5.72
CA VAL A 7 6.95 -11.74 -4.41
C VAL A 7 5.44 -11.92 -4.42
N VAL A 8 4.98 -13.12 -4.12
CA VAL A 8 3.56 -13.48 -4.03
C VAL A 8 3.25 -13.95 -2.61
N PRO A 9 2.61 -13.12 -1.77
CA PRO A 9 2.10 -13.56 -0.48
C PRO A 9 0.89 -14.47 -0.69
N VAL A 10 0.92 -15.67 -0.13
CA VAL A 10 -0.12 -16.70 -0.33
C VAL A 10 -0.84 -16.97 0.98
N TYR A 11 -2.16 -16.76 1.02
CA TYR A 11 -3.00 -17.14 2.15
C TYR A 11 -4.43 -17.42 1.71
N LYS A 12 -4.89 -18.67 1.87
CA LYS A 12 -6.24 -19.12 1.48
C LYS A 12 -6.59 -18.83 0.01
N ALA A 13 -5.64 -19.02 -0.86
CA ALA A 13 -5.73 -18.75 -2.30
C ALA A 13 -5.84 -20.01 -3.16
N GLU A 14 -6.26 -21.16 -2.63
CA GLU A 14 -6.30 -22.43 -3.37
C GLU A 14 -7.12 -22.41 -4.66
N LYS A 15 -8.02 -21.42 -4.84
CA LYS A 15 -8.85 -21.28 -6.04
C LYS A 15 -8.23 -20.37 -7.10
N THR A 16 -7.28 -19.53 -6.73
CA THR A 16 -6.75 -18.45 -7.58
C THR A 16 -5.26 -18.58 -7.84
N LEU A 17 -4.52 -19.26 -6.96
CA LEU A 17 -3.07 -19.36 -7.02
C LEU A 17 -2.56 -19.90 -8.35
N ASP A 18 -3.19 -20.93 -8.92
CA ASP A 18 -2.76 -21.48 -10.20
C ASP A 18 -2.85 -20.45 -11.33
N ALA A 19 -3.95 -19.71 -11.43
CA ALA A 19 -4.12 -18.65 -12.43
C ALA A 19 -3.11 -17.51 -12.24
N CYS A 20 -2.81 -17.14 -10.99
CA CYS A 20 -1.79 -16.15 -10.65
C CYS A 20 -0.42 -16.61 -11.16
N VAL A 21 0.02 -17.80 -10.76
CA VAL A 21 1.34 -18.36 -11.14
C VAL A 21 1.45 -18.55 -12.65
N GLU A 22 0.43 -19.08 -13.31
CA GLU A 22 0.40 -19.25 -14.78
C GLU A 22 0.55 -17.91 -15.50
N SER A 23 -0.11 -16.84 -15.03
CA SER A 23 0.02 -15.50 -15.62
C SER A 23 1.44 -14.92 -15.46
N ILE A 24 2.12 -15.22 -14.35
CA ILE A 24 3.50 -14.84 -14.11
C ILE A 24 4.45 -15.64 -14.98
N LEU A 25 4.26 -16.93 -15.12
CA LEU A 25 5.09 -17.79 -15.98
C LEU A 25 4.94 -17.47 -17.49
N ALA A 26 3.81 -16.87 -17.88
CA ALA A 26 3.55 -16.40 -19.24
C ALA A 26 4.24 -15.06 -19.59
N GLN A 27 5.05 -14.47 -18.69
CA GLN A 27 5.76 -13.22 -18.96
C GLN A 27 6.73 -13.35 -20.14
N THR A 28 6.72 -12.36 -21.06
CA THR A 28 7.67 -12.25 -22.17
C THR A 28 9.11 -12.06 -21.70
N PHE A 29 9.29 -11.36 -20.59
CA PHE A 29 10.58 -11.23 -19.90
C PHE A 29 10.80 -12.43 -18.98
N SER A 30 11.81 -13.26 -19.25
CA SER A 30 12.03 -14.54 -18.59
C SER A 30 13.08 -14.57 -17.46
N ASP A 31 13.88 -13.50 -17.32
CA ASP A 31 14.96 -13.43 -16.31
C ASP A 31 14.43 -12.92 -14.97
N PHE A 32 13.59 -13.72 -14.32
CA PHE A 32 13.02 -13.46 -13.01
C PHE A 32 13.08 -14.69 -12.10
N GLU A 33 12.97 -14.46 -10.80
CA GLU A 33 12.60 -15.46 -9.80
C GLU A 33 11.19 -15.17 -9.27
N LEU A 34 10.46 -16.22 -8.92
CA LEU A 34 9.12 -16.15 -8.31
C LEU A 34 9.17 -16.73 -6.90
N LEU A 35 8.89 -15.89 -5.91
CA LEU A 35 8.88 -16.23 -4.51
C LEU A 35 7.43 -16.40 -4.04
N LEU A 36 6.98 -17.64 -3.87
CA LEU A 36 5.67 -17.99 -3.31
C LEU A 36 5.82 -18.09 -1.79
N ILE A 37 5.25 -17.15 -1.06
CA ILE A 37 5.40 -17.06 0.39
C ILE A 37 4.09 -17.47 1.06
N ASP A 38 4.00 -18.73 1.47
CA ASP A 38 2.81 -19.24 2.16
C ASP A 38 2.77 -18.75 3.62
N ASP A 39 1.78 -17.93 3.94
CA ASP A 39 1.58 -17.34 5.28
C ASP A 39 0.83 -18.29 6.23
N ALA A 40 1.27 -19.53 6.32
CA ALA A 40 0.65 -20.61 7.09
C ALA A 40 -0.83 -20.81 6.70
N SER A 41 -1.11 -20.99 5.43
CA SER A 41 -2.45 -21.24 4.90
C SER A 41 -3.04 -22.53 5.45
N PRO A 42 -4.32 -22.52 5.87
CA PRO A 42 -4.98 -23.72 6.40
C PRO A 42 -5.57 -24.64 5.28
N ASP A 43 -5.52 -24.22 4.03
CA ASP A 43 -5.99 -24.90 2.85
C ASP A 43 -4.85 -25.63 2.12
N ARG A 44 -5.00 -25.93 0.82
CA ARG A 44 -4.00 -26.65 0.02
C ARG A 44 -2.86 -25.77 -0.51
N CYS A 45 -2.84 -24.46 -0.21
CA CYS A 45 -1.81 -23.55 -0.70
C CYS A 45 -0.37 -24.01 -0.43
N PRO A 46 0.01 -24.53 0.77
CA PRO A 46 1.38 -25.01 1.00
C PRO A 46 1.81 -26.05 -0.03
N GLN A 47 0.98 -27.08 -0.25
CA GLN A 47 1.27 -28.15 -1.20
C GLN A 47 1.28 -27.65 -2.66
N MET A 48 0.44 -26.66 -2.98
CA MET A 48 0.42 -26.06 -4.31
C MET A 48 1.70 -25.25 -4.57
N CYS A 49 2.19 -24.48 -3.59
CA CYS A 49 3.46 -23.76 -3.69
C CYS A 49 4.63 -24.71 -3.95
N ASP A 50 4.73 -25.81 -3.18
CA ASP A 50 5.77 -26.82 -3.36
C ASP A 50 5.69 -27.47 -4.75
N ALA A 51 4.48 -27.84 -5.19
CA ALA A 51 4.26 -28.43 -6.50
C ALA A 51 4.64 -27.50 -7.66
N TRP A 52 4.46 -26.18 -7.51
CA TRP A 52 4.92 -25.20 -8.49
C TRP A 52 6.45 -25.07 -8.48
N ALA A 53 7.09 -25.06 -7.31
CA ALA A 53 8.54 -25.01 -7.20
C ALA A 53 9.24 -26.27 -7.79
N GLU A 54 8.58 -27.43 -7.74
CA GLU A 54 9.06 -28.65 -8.42
C GLU A 54 8.96 -28.58 -9.96
N LYS A 55 8.02 -27.79 -10.50
CA LYS A 55 7.76 -27.70 -11.95
C LYS A 55 8.68 -26.71 -12.68
N ASP A 56 9.06 -25.61 -12.04
CA ASP A 56 9.85 -24.54 -12.67
C ASP A 56 10.97 -24.08 -11.73
N PRO A 57 12.24 -24.15 -12.13
CA PRO A 57 13.39 -23.82 -11.28
C PRO A 57 13.47 -22.32 -10.89
N ARG A 58 12.68 -21.46 -11.52
CA ARG A 58 12.59 -20.04 -11.15
C ARG A 58 11.69 -19.81 -9.94
N ILE A 59 10.90 -20.83 -9.54
CA ILE A 59 9.93 -20.72 -8.44
C ILE A 59 10.56 -21.24 -7.14
N HIS A 60 10.42 -20.48 -6.10
CA HIS A 60 10.86 -20.85 -4.75
C HIS A 60 9.67 -20.74 -3.79
N ALA A 61 9.30 -21.84 -3.16
CA ALA A 61 8.28 -21.90 -2.12
C ALA A 61 8.91 -21.67 -0.74
N LEU A 62 8.39 -20.73 0.03
CA LEU A 62 8.79 -20.44 1.39
C LEU A 62 7.59 -20.52 2.33
N HIS A 63 7.79 -21.13 3.50
CA HIS A 63 6.76 -21.33 4.52
C HIS A 63 7.20 -20.71 5.86
N PRO A 64 7.26 -19.35 5.96
CA PRO A 64 7.62 -18.72 7.21
C PRO A 64 6.56 -18.96 8.29
N ALA A 65 6.97 -18.87 9.56
CA ALA A 65 6.00 -18.83 10.64
C ALA A 65 5.13 -17.58 10.52
N LYS A 66 3.81 -17.74 10.74
CA LYS A 66 2.87 -16.62 10.68
C LYS A 66 3.20 -15.54 11.72
N THR A 67 3.38 -14.31 11.27
CA THR A 67 3.80 -13.17 12.11
C THR A 67 2.68 -12.21 12.48
N GLY A 68 1.42 -12.56 12.19
CA GLY A 68 0.26 -11.72 12.52
C GLY A 68 -0.80 -11.71 11.42
N PRO A 69 -1.83 -10.87 11.55
CA PRO A 69 -2.85 -10.69 10.52
C PRO A 69 -2.28 -9.90 9.34
N GLY A 70 -2.83 -10.16 8.14
CA GLY A 70 -2.48 -9.47 6.90
C GLY A 70 -1.21 -9.99 6.24
N PRO A 71 -0.86 -9.50 5.05
CA PRO A 71 0.21 -10.02 4.21
C PRO A 71 1.61 -9.50 4.56
N SER A 72 1.74 -8.61 5.56
CA SER A 72 3.02 -7.94 5.91
C SER A 72 4.15 -8.92 6.17
N GLY A 73 3.88 -9.98 6.93
CA GLY A 73 4.88 -10.99 7.29
C GLY A 73 5.39 -11.75 6.07
N ALA A 74 4.47 -12.20 5.23
CA ALA A 74 4.80 -12.90 3.99
C ALA A 74 5.57 -11.98 3.03
N ARG A 75 5.11 -10.73 2.83
CA ARG A 75 5.84 -9.76 1.98
C ARG A 75 7.24 -9.49 2.50
N ASN A 76 7.42 -9.29 3.81
CA ASN A 76 8.75 -9.09 4.40
C ASN A 76 9.66 -10.32 4.22
N ALA A 77 9.13 -11.53 4.41
CA ALA A 77 9.88 -12.75 4.17
C ALA A 77 10.31 -12.88 2.69
N GLY A 78 9.42 -12.51 1.76
CA GLY A 78 9.76 -12.42 0.35
C GLY A 78 10.83 -11.38 0.04
N LEU A 79 10.76 -10.20 0.66
CA LEU A 79 11.79 -9.17 0.54
C LEU A 79 13.16 -9.62 1.07
N ASP A 80 13.19 -10.40 2.15
CA ASP A 80 14.42 -10.92 2.73
C ASP A 80 15.04 -12.03 1.87
N ALA A 81 14.21 -12.76 1.09
CA ALA A 81 14.65 -13.81 0.17
C ALA A 81 15.00 -13.28 -1.24
N ALA A 82 14.50 -12.10 -1.63
CA ALA A 82 14.67 -11.52 -2.95
C ALA A 82 16.16 -11.27 -3.27
N ALA A 83 16.64 -11.78 -4.41
CA ALA A 83 18.04 -11.66 -4.82
C ALA A 83 18.24 -10.67 -5.99
N ALA A 84 17.16 -10.19 -6.62
CA ALA A 84 17.20 -9.34 -7.79
C ALA A 84 17.35 -7.85 -7.47
N PRO A 85 17.89 -7.02 -8.39
CA PRO A 85 17.94 -5.58 -8.24
C PRO A 85 16.57 -4.89 -8.34
N TRP A 86 15.57 -5.58 -8.91
CA TRP A 86 14.20 -5.10 -9.02
C TRP A 86 13.23 -6.05 -8.33
N ILE A 87 12.20 -5.49 -7.71
CA ILE A 87 11.16 -6.25 -7.00
C ILE A 87 9.78 -5.82 -7.52
N THR A 88 8.89 -6.78 -7.71
CA THR A 88 7.45 -6.54 -7.89
C THR A 88 6.65 -7.42 -6.96
N MET A 89 5.47 -6.94 -6.53
CA MET A 89 4.52 -7.68 -5.71
C MET A 89 3.32 -8.06 -6.57
N VAL A 90 2.87 -9.30 -6.44
CA VAL A 90 1.63 -9.78 -7.07
C VAL A 90 0.80 -10.48 -5.99
N ASP A 91 -0.45 -10.07 -5.81
CA ASP A 91 -1.33 -10.73 -4.86
C ASP A 91 -1.81 -12.07 -5.43
N SER A 92 -1.95 -13.10 -4.59
CA SER A 92 -2.20 -14.50 -5.01
C SER A 92 -3.58 -14.75 -5.61
N ASP A 93 -4.45 -13.77 -5.59
CA ASP A 93 -5.76 -13.78 -6.23
C ASP A 93 -5.83 -12.97 -7.53
N ASP A 94 -4.74 -12.27 -7.90
CA ASP A 94 -4.66 -11.42 -9.07
C ASP A 94 -3.91 -12.09 -10.24
N THR A 95 -4.00 -11.48 -11.42
CA THR A 95 -3.26 -11.91 -12.62
C THR A 95 -2.58 -10.73 -13.31
N VAL A 96 -1.59 -11.02 -14.13
CA VAL A 96 -0.79 -10.01 -14.83
C VAL A 96 -0.78 -10.19 -16.34
N ALA A 97 -0.64 -9.10 -17.08
CA ALA A 97 -0.48 -9.15 -18.54
C ALA A 97 0.89 -9.75 -18.91
N PRO A 98 1.00 -10.47 -20.03
CA PRO A 98 2.23 -11.16 -20.41
C PRO A 98 3.46 -10.26 -20.59
N ASP A 99 3.27 -8.98 -20.87
CA ASP A 99 4.32 -7.99 -21.11
C ASP A 99 4.54 -7.01 -19.93
N LEU A 100 3.98 -7.34 -18.74
CA LEU A 100 4.08 -6.45 -17.56
C LEU A 100 5.53 -6.17 -17.17
N LEU A 101 6.34 -7.20 -16.97
CA LEU A 101 7.73 -7.03 -16.53
C LEU A 101 8.58 -6.26 -17.55
N GLU A 102 8.45 -6.62 -18.82
CA GLU A 102 9.15 -5.96 -19.92
C GLU A 102 8.80 -4.46 -19.98
N THR A 103 7.51 -4.13 -19.89
CA THR A 103 7.01 -2.75 -19.92
C THR A 103 7.50 -1.92 -18.74
N LEU A 104 7.44 -2.48 -17.52
CA LEU A 104 7.89 -1.76 -16.32
C LEU A 104 9.42 -1.57 -16.31
N LEU A 105 10.19 -2.59 -16.71
CA LEU A 105 11.65 -2.49 -16.83
C LEU A 105 12.07 -1.47 -17.88
N ALA A 106 11.45 -1.49 -19.07
CA ALA A 106 11.70 -0.49 -20.10
C ALA A 106 11.35 0.92 -19.62
N GLY A 107 10.28 1.07 -18.82
CA GLY A 107 9.94 2.32 -18.15
C GLY A 107 11.02 2.79 -17.18
N ALA A 108 11.54 1.89 -16.35
CA ALA A 108 12.61 2.19 -15.40
C ALA A 108 13.90 2.61 -16.13
N GLU A 109 14.30 1.86 -17.16
CA GLU A 109 15.51 2.15 -17.94
C GLU A 109 15.41 3.50 -18.66
N ARG A 110 14.30 3.78 -19.35
CA ARG A 110 14.10 5.02 -20.11
C ARG A 110 14.05 6.26 -19.23
N THR A 111 13.42 6.16 -18.04
CA THR A 111 13.19 7.32 -17.17
C THR A 111 14.24 7.46 -16.07
N GLY A 112 14.98 6.42 -15.77
CA GLY A 112 15.86 6.34 -14.60
C GLY A 112 15.10 6.36 -13.28
N ALA A 113 13.80 5.97 -13.28
CA ALA A 113 12.97 5.93 -12.09
C ALA A 113 13.30 4.72 -11.22
N GLU A 114 13.23 4.91 -9.92
CA GLU A 114 13.41 3.85 -8.91
C GLU A 114 12.10 3.15 -8.54
N LEU A 115 11.00 3.79 -8.86
CA LEU A 115 9.65 3.27 -8.70
C LEU A 115 8.87 3.52 -9.99
N VAL A 116 8.38 2.46 -10.61
CA VAL A 116 7.56 2.53 -11.82
C VAL A 116 6.18 1.96 -11.53
N LEU A 117 5.14 2.71 -11.83
CA LEU A 117 3.75 2.33 -11.65
C LEU A 117 3.06 2.15 -13.00
N CYS A 118 2.13 1.21 -13.06
CA CYS A 118 1.18 1.12 -14.16
C CYS A 118 -0.27 1.12 -13.64
N ASN A 119 -1.23 1.19 -14.53
CA ASN A 119 -2.64 1.09 -14.18
C ASN A 119 -3.01 -0.35 -13.82
N CYS A 120 -3.95 -0.50 -12.90
CA CYS A 120 -4.65 -1.75 -12.67
C CYS A 120 -6.06 -1.73 -13.29
N CYS A 121 -6.63 -2.92 -13.49
CA CYS A 121 -7.98 -3.10 -13.99
C CYS A 121 -8.72 -4.13 -13.12
N PRO A 122 -9.80 -3.76 -12.43
CA PRO A 122 -10.67 -4.72 -11.77
C PRO A 122 -11.25 -5.73 -12.77
N VAL A 123 -11.29 -7.00 -12.36
CA VAL A 123 -11.83 -8.13 -13.13
C VAL A 123 -12.78 -8.91 -12.23
N THR A 124 -13.94 -9.29 -12.74
CA THR A 124 -14.91 -10.14 -12.04
C THR A 124 -14.62 -11.62 -12.26
N GLU A 125 -15.18 -12.52 -11.45
CA GLU A 125 -14.95 -13.97 -11.52
C GLU A 125 -15.32 -14.59 -12.88
N ASP A 126 -16.21 -13.96 -13.65
CA ASP A 126 -16.56 -14.34 -15.01
C ASP A 126 -15.59 -13.81 -16.07
N GLY A 127 -14.51 -13.13 -15.65
CA GLY A 127 -13.48 -12.58 -16.53
C GLY A 127 -13.81 -11.21 -17.14
N ALA A 128 -14.94 -10.59 -16.78
CA ALA A 128 -15.27 -9.27 -17.29
C ALA A 128 -14.34 -8.20 -16.72
N ARG A 129 -13.77 -7.37 -17.59
CA ARG A 129 -12.87 -6.27 -17.23
C ARG A 129 -13.64 -4.98 -16.99
N HIS A 130 -13.35 -4.31 -15.90
CA HIS A 130 -13.97 -3.04 -15.51
C HIS A 130 -12.89 -1.94 -15.37
N PRO A 131 -12.39 -1.37 -16.48
CA PRO A 131 -11.35 -0.35 -16.44
C PRO A 131 -11.78 0.83 -15.54
N LEU A 132 -10.84 1.32 -14.74
CA LEU A 132 -11.08 2.52 -13.94
C LEU A 132 -11.44 3.72 -14.84
N PRO A 133 -12.18 4.72 -14.31
CA PRO A 133 -12.43 5.98 -15.00
C PRO A 133 -11.15 6.64 -15.50
N GLU A 134 -11.22 7.39 -16.60
CA GLU A 134 -10.03 8.02 -17.21
C GLU A 134 -9.29 8.95 -16.23
N ASN A 135 -10.02 9.70 -15.40
CA ASN A 135 -9.44 10.58 -14.39
C ASN A 135 -8.82 9.85 -13.19
N GLU A 136 -9.00 8.52 -13.10
CA GLU A 136 -8.38 7.67 -12.08
C GLU A 136 -7.22 6.84 -12.65
N ARG A 137 -6.86 7.02 -13.92
CA ARG A 137 -5.79 6.30 -14.63
C ARG A 137 -4.70 7.25 -15.11
N PHE A 138 -3.49 6.71 -15.24
CA PHE A 138 -2.44 7.36 -16.01
C PHE A 138 -2.79 7.27 -17.49
N THR A 139 -3.01 8.39 -18.14
CA THR A 139 -3.35 8.48 -19.58
C THR A 139 -2.14 8.85 -20.43
N GLU A 140 -1.08 9.34 -19.80
CA GLU A 140 0.22 9.67 -20.42
C GLU A 140 1.36 9.27 -19.48
N GLU A 141 2.55 9.07 -20.04
CA GLU A 141 3.73 8.82 -19.22
C GLU A 141 4.07 10.08 -18.42
N THR A 142 4.09 9.93 -17.11
CA THR A 142 4.35 11.04 -16.20
C THR A 142 5.54 10.69 -15.31
N LEU A 143 6.52 11.60 -15.24
CA LEU A 143 7.68 11.47 -14.36
C LEU A 143 7.52 12.45 -13.19
N LEU A 144 7.51 11.91 -11.98
CA LEU A 144 7.31 12.66 -10.76
C LEU A 144 8.58 12.64 -9.90
N GLY A 145 8.94 13.80 -9.35
CA GLY A 145 9.79 13.86 -8.17
C GLY A 145 8.96 13.64 -6.89
N VAL A 146 9.63 13.54 -5.75
CA VAL A 146 8.99 13.23 -4.46
C VAL A 146 7.88 14.23 -4.09
N GLU A 147 8.11 15.53 -4.26
CA GLU A 147 7.09 16.54 -3.95
C GLU A 147 5.89 16.46 -4.87
N ALA A 148 6.15 16.33 -6.19
CA ALA A 148 5.10 16.19 -7.20
C ALA A 148 4.27 14.91 -7.00
N PHE A 149 4.89 13.82 -6.52
CA PHE A 149 4.17 12.61 -6.13
C PHE A 149 3.15 12.92 -5.02
N TRP A 150 3.55 13.63 -3.97
CA TRP A 150 2.65 13.98 -2.87
C TRP A 150 1.56 14.98 -3.26
N ASP A 151 1.82 15.85 -4.23
CA ASP A 151 0.79 16.71 -4.82
C ASP A 151 -0.24 15.89 -5.62
N ALA A 152 0.24 14.93 -6.41
CA ALA A 152 -0.61 14.01 -7.18
C ALA A 152 -1.38 13.03 -6.27
N PHE A 153 -0.86 12.69 -5.09
CA PHE A 153 -1.50 11.80 -4.12
C PHE A 153 -2.89 12.28 -3.66
N GLY A 154 -3.11 13.60 -3.62
CA GLY A 154 -4.42 14.21 -3.32
C GLY A 154 -5.42 14.22 -4.48
N THR A 155 -5.08 13.67 -5.64
CA THR A 155 -5.92 13.60 -6.84
C THR A 155 -6.69 12.28 -6.92
N PRO A 156 -7.61 12.11 -7.91
CA PRO A 156 -8.26 10.82 -8.15
C PRO A 156 -7.32 9.63 -8.41
N TRP A 157 -6.03 9.86 -8.68
CA TRP A 157 -5.02 8.81 -8.84
C TRP A 157 -4.64 8.10 -7.53
N ILE A 158 -5.19 8.53 -6.38
CA ILE A 158 -4.83 7.98 -5.06
C ILE A 158 -4.89 6.44 -5.02
N ASN A 159 -5.87 5.83 -5.69
CA ASN A 159 -6.01 4.39 -5.76
C ASN A 159 -4.85 3.71 -6.52
N GLN A 160 -4.19 4.42 -7.44
CA GLN A 160 -3.00 3.94 -8.13
C GLN A 160 -1.74 4.09 -7.27
N PHE A 161 -1.75 5.02 -6.30
CA PHE A 161 -0.60 5.29 -5.44
C PHE A 161 -0.59 4.50 -4.12
N THR A 162 -1.71 3.96 -3.68
CA THR A 162 -1.80 3.30 -2.36
C THR A 162 -1.50 1.80 -2.39
N GLY A 163 -1.79 1.11 -3.49
CA GLY A 163 -1.54 -0.33 -3.59
C GLY A 163 -0.04 -0.70 -3.64
N THR A 164 0.29 -1.91 -3.25
CA THR A 164 1.65 -2.48 -3.35
C THR A 164 1.91 -3.11 -4.72
N ALA A 165 0.89 -3.68 -5.32
CA ALA A 165 0.92 -4.36 -6.61
C ALA A 165 0.98 -3.36 -7.79
N HIS A 166 1.04 -3.87 -9.02
CA HIS A 166 1.15 -3.09 -10.26
C HIS A 166 2.32 -2.09 -10.33
N ARG A 167 3.46 -2.46 -9.68
CA ARG A 167 4.65 -1.62 -9.57
C ARG A 167 5.92 -2.41 -9.72
N LEU A 168 6.96 -1.72 -10.17
CA LEU A 168 8.34 -2.20 -10.13
C LEU A 168 9.13 -1.29 -9.19
N TYR A 169 9.81 -1.87 -8.22
CA TYR A 169 10.59 -1.19 -7.22
C TYR A 169 12.08 -1.51 -7.39
N ALA A 170 12.95 -0.51 -7.37
CA ALA A 170 14.36 -0.78 -7.13
C ALA A 170 14.53 -1.43 -5.74
N ALA A 171 15.16 -2.59 -5.66
CA ALA A 171 15.28 -3.38 -4.42
C ALA A 171 15.88 -2.57 -3.26
N ARG A 172 16.77 -1.60 -3.55
CA ARG A 172 17.36 -0.71 -2.55
C ARG A 172 16.33 0.11 -1.75
N LEU A 173 15.14 0.34 -2.27
CA LEU A 173 14.07 1.06 -1.56
C LEU A 173 13.63 0.30 -0.31
N PHE A 174 13.76 -1.03 -0.32
CA PHE A 174 13.43 -1.89 0.81
C PHE A 174 14.59 -2.11 1.79
N ALA A 175 15.74 -1.46 1.61
CA ALA A 175 16.85 -1.58 2.58
C ALA A 175 16.47 -1.10 3.99
N HIS A 176 15.59 -0.09 4.07
CA HIS A 176 15.13 0.51 5.32
C HIS A 176 13.61 0.51 5.46
N ALA A 177 12.87 0.24 4.39
CA ALA A 177 11.42 0.17 4.37
C ALA A 177 10.95 -1.27 4.54
N ARG A 178 10.06 -1.53 5.50
CA ARG A 178 9.46 -2.84 5.76
C ARG A 178 7.98 -2.69 6.07
N TYR A 179 7.19 -3.67 5.62
CA TYR A 179 5.76 -3.70 5.93
C TYR A 179 5.55 -3.83 7.44
N PRO A 180 4.77 -2.94 8.07
CA PRO A 180 4.52 -3.02 9.51
C PRO A 180 3.68 -4.26 9.83
N LEU A 181 4.13 -5.06 10.82
CA LEU A 181 3.44 -6.28 11.22
C LEU A 181 2.16 -5.96 11.96
N GLY A 182 1.09 -6.72 11.69
CA GLY A 182 -0.18 -6.60 12.40
C GLY A 182 -0.99 -5.35 12.07
N VAL A 183 -0.64 -4.62 11.02
CA VAL A 183 -1.36 -3.45 10.52
C VAL A 183 -2.07 -3.84 9.22
N LEU A 184 -3.34 -3.47 9.10
CA LEU A 184 -4.08 -3.53 7.84
C LEU A 184 -3.80 -2.25 7.03
N HIS A 185 -3.89 -2.30 5.70
CA HIS A 185 -3.40 -1.24 4.81
C HIS A 185 -1.91 -0.91 5.06
N GLU A 186 -1.14 -1.94 5.23
CA GLU A 186 0.30 -1.90 5.43
C GLU A 186 1.05 -1.19 4.30
N ASP A 187 0.51 -1.26 3.10
CA ASP A 187 0.97 -0.58 1.89
C ASP A 187 0.87 0.95 2.02
N TYR A 188 -0.30 1.42 2.48
CA TYR A 188 -0.54 2.84 2.74
C TYR A 188 0.40 3.39 3.83
N TYR A 189 0.66 2.57 4.87
CA TYR A 189 1.55 2.93 5.96
C TYR A 189 3.01 2.98 5.51
N LEU A 190 3.44 2.04 4.65
CA LEU A 190 4.81 1.93 4.16
C LEU A 190 5.17 3.02 3.14
N LEU A 191 4.18 3.59 2.46
CA LEU A 191 4.39 4.48 1.32
C LEU A 191 5.34 5.66 1.59
N PRO A 192 5.26 6.40 2.73
CA PRO A 192 6.21 7.48 3.02
C PRO A 192 7.66 7.02 3.02
N ASP A 193 7.94 5.86 3.59
CA ASP A 193 9.31 5.32 3.70
C ASP A 193 9.87 4.93 2.33
N LEU A 194 9.02 4.34 1.47
CA LEU A 194 9.39 4.01 0.08
C LEU A 194 9.66 5.28 -0.75
N ILE A 195 8.77 6.25 -0.68
CA ILE A 195 8.87 7.49 -1.45
C ILE A 195 10.08 8.32 -1.00
N ALA A 196 10.44 8.28 0.29
CA ALA A 196 11.66 8.93 0.80
C ALA A 196 12.94 8.41 0.14
N GLY A 197 12.95 7.16 -0.31
CA GLY A 197 14.07 6.54 -1.02
C GLY A 197 14.14 6.84 -2.51
N CYS A 198 13.10 7.48 -3.09
CA CYS A 198 13.03 7.79 -4.51
C CYS A 198 13.60 9.17 -4.82
N THR A 199 14.11 9.33 -6.04
CA THR A 199 14.34 10.63 -6.69
C THR A 199 13.42 10.81 -7.88
N ARG A 200 13.04 9.71 -8.54
CA ARG A 200 12.18 9.68 -9.73
C ARG A 200 11.16 8.56 -9.61
N ILE A 201 9.93 8.87 -9.94
CA ILE A 201 8.79 7.96 -9.93
C ILE A 201 8.12 8.07 -11.29
N ALA A 202 8.04 6.97 -12.04
CA ALA A 202 7.39 6.94 -13.34
C ALA A 202 5.99 6.34 -13.25
N CYS A 203 5.02 7.00 -13.85
CA CYS A 203 3.65 6.52 -14.01
C CYS A 203 3.41 6.25 -15.48
N LEU A 204 3.10 5.00 -15.85
CA LEU A 204 2.95 4.56 -17.23
C LEU A 204 1.48 4.45 -17.61
N PRO A 205 1.07 4.94 -18.81
CA PRO A 205 -0.30 4.80 -19.33
C PRO A 205 -0.53 3.37 -19.87
N TYR A 206 -0.18 2.38 -19.08
CA TYR A 206 -0.24 0.96 -19.40
C TYR A 206 -1.04 0.22 -18.34
N THR A 207 -1.94 -0.67 -18.76
CA THR A 207 -2.74 -1.51 -17.87
C THR A 207 -2.26 -2.95 -17.96
N GLY A 208 -1.45 -3.37 -17.00
CA GLY A 208 -0.83 -4.70 -16.98
C GLY A 208 -1.15 -5.54 -15.74
N TYR A 209 -2.00 -5.06 -14.85
CA TYR A 209 -2.36 -5.73 -13.60
C TYR A 209 -3.87 -5.87 -13.48
N TYR A 210 -4.36 -7.07 -13.21
CA TYR A 210 -5.77 -7.41 -13.16
C TYR A 210 -6.18 -7.84 -11.75
N VAL A 211 -6.97 -6.99 -11.08
CA VAL A 211 -7.42 -7.18 -9.71
C VAL A 211 -8.72 -7.97 -9.69
N LEU A 212 -8.68 -9.20 -9.16
CA LEU A 212 -9.88 -10.04 -9.05
C LEU A 212 -10.83 -9.49 -7.98
N ARG A 213 -12.05 -9.19 -8.38
CA ARG A 213 -13.14 -8.80 -7.48
C ARG A 213 -13.96 -10.02 -7.10
N HIS A 214 -13.87 -10.45 -5.85
CA HIS A 214 -14.61 -11.58 -5.30
C HIS A 214 -15.15 -11.29 -3.91
N ALA A 215 -16.22 -11.99 -3.52
CA ALA A 215 -16.76 -11.91 -2.17
C ALA A 215 -15.73 -12.46 -1.16
N GLY A 216 -15.37 -11.65 -0.16
CA GLY A 216 -14.39 -12.02 0.85
C GLY A 216 -13.02 -11.34 0.72
N SER A 217 -12.84 -10.44 -0.26
CA SER A 217 -11.67 -9.54 -0.32
C SER A 217 -11.50 -8.79 1.00
N ILE A 218 -10.25 -8.59 1.44
CA ILE A 218 -9.93 -7.84 2.68
C ILE A 218 -10.50 -6.43 2.62
N THR A 219 -10.60 -5.85 1.43
CA THR A 219 -11.16 -4.52 1.18
C THR A 219 -12.68 -4.50 1.17
N ASP A 220 -13.34 -5.65 1.12
CA ASP A 220 -14.80 -5.76 1.18
C ASP A 220 -15.28 -5.61 2.63
N GLY A 221 -15.73 -4.43 2.96
CA GLY A 221 -16.39 -4.17 4.22
C GLY A 221 -15.70 -3.11 5.07
N ALA A 222 -16.53 -2.29 5.69
CA ALA A 222 -16.14 -1.19 6.57
C ALA A 222 -15.72 -1.70 7.96
N ARG A 223 -14.66 -2.52 8.03
CA ARG A 223 -14.11 -3.00 9.31
C ARG A 223 -13.48 -1.84 10.07
N HIS A 224 -13.66 -1.79 11.39
CA HIS A 224 -13.07 -0.72 12.22
C HIS A 224 -11.55 -0.76 12.20
N GLU A 225 -10.94 -1.94 12.12
CA GLU A 225 -9.47 -2.12 12.04
C GLU A 225 -8.89 -1.42 10.80
N VAL A 226 -9.55 -1.57 9.65
CA VAL A 226 -9.18 -0.92 8.39
C VAL A 226 -9.18 0.60 8.54
N ARG A 227 -10.22 1.15 9.18
CA ARG A 227 -10.37 2.60 9.36
C ARG A 227 -9.34 3.20 10.32
N LEU A 228 -9.01 2.46 11.39
CA LEU A 228 -7.92 2.86 12.29
C LEU A 228 -6.56 2.82 11.60
N ALA A 229 -6.33 1.77 10.80
CA ALA A 229 -5.09 1.63 10.04
C ALA A 229 -4.90 2.80 9.05
N MET A 230 -5.94 3.19 8.32
CA MET A 230 -5.89 4.38 7.44
C MET A 230 -5.57 5.65 8.23
N THR A 231 -6.24 5.89 9.36
CA THR A 231 -5.95 7.05 10.22
C THR A 231 -4.50 7.07 10.70
N ARG A 232 -3.97 5.92 11.12
CA ARG A 232 -2.56 5.79 11.54
C ARG A 232 -1.60 6.00 10.39
N GLY A 233 -1.93 5.53 9.19
CA GLY A 233 -1.17 5.81 7.97
C GLY A 233 -1.10 7.31 7.65
N ASP A 234 -2.21 8.05 7.80
CA ASP A 234 -2.23 9.50 7.65
C ASP A 234 -1.37 10.21 8.71
N ILE A 235 -1.39 9.74 9.96
CA ILE A 235 -0.54 10.27 11.03
C ILE A 235 0.94 10.03 10.70
N HIS A 236 1.31 8.81 10.28
CA HIS A 236 2.67 8.47 9.87
C HIS A 236 3.14 9.33 8.69
N ARG A 237 2.30 9.50 7.68
CA ARG A 237 2.56 10.40 6.55
C ARG A 237 2.77 11.86 7.01
N ALA A 238 2.01 12.33 7.98
CA ALA A 238 2.18 13.67 8.55
C ALA A 238 3.52 13.81 9.29
N GLU A 239 3.97 12.78 10.00
CA GLU A 239 5.31 12.77 10.63
C GLU A 239 6.42 12.86 9.59
N TYR A 240 6.29 12.11 8.48
CA TYR A 240 7.20 12.22 7.35
C TYR A 240 7.23 13.65 6.78
N PHE A 241 6.07 14.29 6.58
CA PHE A 241 6.00 15.66 6.10
C PHE A 241 6.62 16.66 7.08
N LEU A 242 6.41 16.47 8.38
CA LEU A 242 7.03 17.29 9.42
C LEU A 242 8.55 17.17 9.41
N ALA A 243 9.08 15.96 9.27
CA ALA A 243 10.52 15.73 9.21
C ALA A 243 11.17 16.41 8.00
N ASN A 244 10.41 16.62 6.92
CA ASN A 244 10.86 17.30 5.71
C ASN A 244 10.52 18.81 5.67
N GLY A 245 9.94 19.38 6.74
CA GLY A 245 9.55 20.78 6.78
C GLY A 245 8.31 21.14 5.94
N TRP A 246 7.55 20.15 5.47
CA TRP A 246 6.36 20.34 4.64
C TRP A 246 5.10 20.50 5.49
N TYR A 247 5.08 21.59 6.25
CA TYR A 247 4.07 21.85 7.30
C TYR A 247 2.64 21.91 6.78
N ASP A 248 2.41 22.43 5.57
CA ASP A 248 1.05 22.54 5.00
C ASP A 248 0.52 21.15 4.60
N ARG A 249 1.37 20.27 4.07
CA ARG A 249 1.02 18.87 3.79
C ARG A 249 0.77 18.09 5.09
N ALA A 250 1.60 18.31 6.12
CA ALA A 250 1.39 17.69 7.43
C ALA A 250 0.06 18.13 8.05
N GLU A 251 -0.29 19.41 7.96
CA GLU A 251 -1.57 19.94 8.44
C GLU A 251 -2.75 19.30 7.69
N GLY A 252 -2.65 19.16 6.37
CA GLY A 252 -3.65 18.48 5.55
C GLY A 252 -3.87 17.04 6.00
N ALA A 253 -2.81 16.23 6.06
CA ALA A 253 -2.87 14.82 6.46
C ALA A 253 -3.45 14.64 7.88
N LEU A 254 -3.03 15.46 8.86
CA LEU A 254 -3.58 15.40 10.22
C LEU A 254 -5.04 15.85 10.30
N THR A 255 -5.44 16.79 9.46
CA THR A 255 -6.83 17.25 9.38
C THR A 255 -7.71 16.13 8.82
N ASP A 256 -7.26 15.47 7.75
CA ASP A 256 -7.97 14.34 7.15
C ASP A 256 -8.07 13.17 8.13
N ALA A 257 -6.98 12.83 8.82
CA ALA A 257 -6.96 11.82 9.88
C ALA A 257 -7.99 12.10 10.98
N ALA A 258 -8.04 13.34 11.46
CA ALA A 258 -8.97 13.75 12.51
C ALA A 258 -10.43 13.69 12.05
N LEU A 259 -10.71 14.18 10.85
CA LEU A 259 -12.06 14.17 10.26
C LEU A 259 -12.50 12.73 9.93
N PHE A 260 -11.61 11.92 9.42
CA PHE A 260 -11.89 10.51 9.12
C PHE A 260 -12.19 9.73 10.41
N LEU A 261 -11.37 9.90 11.46
CA LEU A 261 -11.60 9.29 12.76
C LEU A 261 -12.93 9.75 13.39
N HIS A 262 -13.27 11.04 13.25
CA HIS A 262 -14.53 11.61 13.72
C HIS A 262 -15.74 11.04 12.99
N SER A 263 -15.70 11.04 11.65
CA SER A 263 -16.82 10.64 10.80
C SER A 263 -17.11 9.14 10.92
N ASN A 264 -16.09 8.34 11.18
CA ASN A 264 -16.20 6.89 11.28
C ASN A 264 -16.31 6.35 12.71
N LYS A 265 -16.45 7.22 13.72
CA LYS A 265 -16.55 6.81 15.13
C LYS A 265 -17.66 5.79 15.41
N HIS A 266 -18.73 5.81 14.62
CA HIS A 266 -19.85 4.86 14.75
C HIS A 266 -19.51 3.43 14.29
N ALA A 267 -18.44 3.26 13.50
CA ALA A 267 -17.93 1.96 13.09
C ALA A 267 -17.15 1.26 14.23
N TYR A 268 -16.76 2.02 15.27
CA TYR A 268 -16.06 1.48 16.44
C TYR A 268 -17.08 1.14 17.53
N ASP A 269 -17.14 -0.13 17.88
CA ASP A 269 -17.88 -0.54 19.06
C ASP A 269 -17.07 -0.19 20.31
N LEU A 270 -17.18 1.07 20.75
CA LEU A 270 -16.45 1.59 21.91
C LEU A 270 -16.92 0.98 23.25
N THR A 271 -17.91 0.08 23.25
CA THR A 271 -18.25 -0.72 24.43
C THR A 271 -17.22 -1.84 24.65
N LYS A 272 -16.56 -2.30 23.57
CA LYS A 272 -15.48 -3.28 23.65
C LYS A 272 -14.18 -2.62 24.15
N PRO A 273 -13.56 -3.14 25.25
CA PRO A 273 -12.36 -2.53 25.84
C PRO A 273 -11.20 -2.39 24.84
N GLY A 274 -10.96 -3.39 23.97
CA GLY A 274 -9.91 -3.36 22.96
C GLY A 274 -10.11 -2.21 21.97
N HIS A 275 -11.28 -2.09 21.36
CA HIS A 275 -11.58 -1.02 20.39
C HIS A 275 -11.48 0.37 21.02
N ARG A 276 -11.91 0.50 22.29
CA ARG A 276 -11.78 1.76 23.05
C ARG A 276 -10.32 2.12 23.27
N ALA A 277 -9.48 1.15 23.61
CA ALA A 277 -8.06 1.36 23.84
C ALA A 277 -7.35 1.81 22.54
N GLU A 278 -7.57 1.10 21.44
CA GLU A 278 -7.00 1.42 20.12
C GLU A 278 -7.44 2.80 19.61
N PHE A 279 -8.74 3.12 19.73
CA PHE A 279 -9.25 4.44 19.37
C PHE A 279 -8.61 5.56 20.19
N ALA A 280 -8.49 5.34 21.51
CA ALA A 280 -7.88 6.31 22.41
C ALA A 280 -6.38 6.49 22.14
N GLU A 281 -5.67 5.43 21.79
CA GLU A 281 -4.27 5.46 21.40
C GLU A 281 -4.07 6.25 20.11
N THR A 282 -4.81 5.91 19.05
CA THR A 282 -4.76 6.62 17.77
C THR A 282 -5.08 8.12 17.94
N LYS A 283 -6.07 8.46 18.78
CA LYS A 283 -6.34 9.86 19.12
C LYS A 283 -5.17 10.53 19.82
N ARG A 284 -4.48 9.84 20.76
CA ARG A 284 -3.30 10.40 21.45
C ARG A 284 -2.15 10.66 20.47
N GLU A 285 -1.89 9.72 19.54
CA GLU A 285 -0.89 9.90 18.48
C GLU A 285 -1.21 11.12 17.62
N LEU A 286 -2.45 11.23 17.16
CA LEU A 286 -2.93 12.35 16.37
C LEU A 286 -2.72 13.68 17.09
N CYS A 287 -3.06 13.77 18.38
CA CYS A 287 -2.83 14.96 19.21
C CYS A 287 -1.33 15.29 19.31
N ARG A 288 -0.50 14.29 19.59
CA ARG A 288 0.95 14.44 19.71
C ARG A 288 1.58 15.03 18.45
N VAL A 289 1.23 14.51 17.27
CA VAL A 289 1.79 14.99 16.01
C VAL A 289 1.25 16.36 15.63
N TYR A 290 -0.02 16.64 15.97
CA TYR A 290 -0.60 17.97 15.77
C TYR A 290 0.06 19.04 16.67
N ASP A 291 0.38 18.69 17.91
CA ASP A 291 1.14 19.58 18.83
C ASP A 291 2.55 19.85 18.29
N ALA A 292 3.23 18.84 17.74
CA ALA A 292 4.54 19.00 17.11
C ALA A 292 4.47 19.96 15.90
N LEU A 293 3.46 19.82 15.05
CA LEU A 293 3.20 20.75 13.95
C LEU A 293 2.98 22.18 14.45
N ALA A 294 2.13 22.34 15.46
CA ALA A 294 1.81 23.66 16.03
C ALA A 294 3.03 24.34 16.66
N ALA A 295 3.93 23.55 17.25
CA ALA A 295 5.18 24.03 17.83
C ALA A 295 6.18 24.48 16.75
N GLN A 296 6.37 23.65 15.71
CA GLN A 296 7.36 23.92 14.65
C GLN A 296 6.93 25.08 13.73
N LYS A 297 5.68 25.14 13.31
CA LYS A 297 5.16 26.20 12.44
C LYS A 297 4.89 27.50 13.21
N GLY A 298 4.66 27.43 14.54
CA GLY A 298 4.47 28.58 15.41
C GLY A 298 3.16 29.37 15.22
N ALA A 299 2.30 28.96 14.30
CA ALA A 299 1.07 29.64 13.92
C ALA A 299 -0.01 29.57 15.02
N ALA A 300 -0.56 30.72 15.43
CA ALA A 300 -1.60 30.80 16.46
C ALA A 300 -2.85 29.95 16.09
N SER A 301 -3.21 29.92 14.80
CA SER A 301 -4.33 29.11 14.29
C SER A 301 -4.13 27.61 14.52
N LEU A 302 -2.90 27.11 14.38
CA LEU A 302 -2.58 25.69 14.62
C LEU A 302 -2.64 25.35 16.11
N LYS A 303 -2.17 26.26 16.99
CA LYS A 303 -2.29 26.08 18.43
C LYS A 303 -3.76 25.98 18.88
N LEU A 304 -4.63 26.77 18.27
CA LEU A 304 -6.07 26.71 18.54
C LEU A 304 -6.70 25.40 18.02
N ARG A 305 -6.27 24.91 16.84
CA ARG A 305 -6.72 23.62 16.31
C ARG A 305 -6.23 22.46 17.18
N ALA A 306 -4.97 22.46 17.59
CA ALA A 306 -4.44 21.49 18.52
C ALA A 306 -5.23 21.46 19.83
N ALA A 307 -5.50 22.61 20.42
CA ALA A 307 -6.33 22.73 21.63
C ALA A 307 -7.76 22.17 21.41
N ALA A 308 -8.39 22.51 20.29
CA ALA A 308 -9.71 21.97 19.94
C ALA A 308 -9.71 20.43 19.80
N LEU A 309 -8.64 19.85 19.24
CA LEU A 309 -8.46 18.42 19.10
C LEU A 309 -8.32 17.71 20.46
N HIS A 310 -7.59 18.33 21.39
CA HIS A 310 -7.46 17.84 22.77
C HIS A 310 -8.80 17.81 23.51
N ILE A 311 -9.65 18.83 23.32
CA ILE A 311 -11.01 18.84 23.88
C ILE A 311 -11.83 17.70 23.31
N GLY A 312 -11.80 17.49 21.99
CA GLY A 312 -12.44 16.36 21.34
C GLY A 312 -12.63 16.52 19.83
N LEU A 313 -12.74 15.39 19.14
CA LEU A 313 -12.96 15.36 17.69
C LEU A 313 -14.19 16.19 17.23
N PRO A 314 -15.36 16.17 17.93
CA PRO A 314 -16.49 17.00 17.54
C PRO A 314 -16.18 18.50 17.63
N VAL A 315 -15.40 18.94 18.63
CA VAL A 315 -15.00 20.33 18.81
C VAL A 315 -14.05 20.74 17.69
N PHE A 316 -13.09 19.89 17.35
CA PHE A 316 -12.17 20.11 16.23
C PHE A 316 -12.92 20.25 14.90
N ALA A 317 -13.83 19.33 14.59
CA ALA A 317 -14.65 19.37 13.38
C ALA A 317 -15.54 20.63 13.32
N GLY A 318 -16.14 21.01 14.44
CA GLY A 318 -16.91 22.25 14.56
C GLY A 318 -16.08 23.50 14.32
N TYR A 319 -14.86 23.55 14.88
CA TYR A 319 -13.92 24.65 14.67
C TYR A 319 -13.54 24.83 13.19
N LEU A 320 -13.30 23.71 12.47
CA LEU A 320 -12.99 23.76 11.03
C LEU A 320 -14.17 24.27 10.19
N LYS A 321 -15.40 23.84 10.52
CA LYS A 321 -16.63 24.30 9.83
C LYS A 321 -16.89 25.79 10.01
N ALA A 322 -16.60 26.34 11.17
CA ALA A 322 -16.84 27.74 11.47
C ALA A 322 -15.86 28.70 10.76
N ARG A 323 -14.81 28.18 10.11
CA ARG A 323 -13.77 28.97 9.42
C ARG A 323 -13.74 28.76 7.90
N ARG A 324 -14.61 27.91 7.35
CA ARG A 324 -14.94 27.83 5.92
C ARG A 324 -16.03 28.87 5.60
#